data_2c60c3da4e098a9ada586b8d0a8b52db
#
_entry.id   2c60c3da4e098a9ada586b8d0a8b52db
#
_cell.length_a   1.000
_cell.length_b   1.000
_cell.length_c   1.000
_cell.angle_alpha   90.00
_cell.angle_beta   90.00
_cell.angle_gamma   90.00
#
_symmetry.space_group_name_H-M   'P 1'
#
loop_
_entity.id
_entity.type
_entity.pdbx_description
1 polymer ?
#
loop_
_entity_poly.entity_id
_entity_poly.type
_entity_poly.pdbx_seq_one_letter_code
_entity_poly.pdbx_strand_id
1 'polypeptide(L)'
;MIDLYYAPTPNGHKITLFLEEAELDYRIIRVDISKGDQFRPVFLAISPNNKIPAIIDNLPSDGGKPLSLFESGEILLYLAEKTGKLLSGELRERHHTLQWLFWQSS
;
A
#
# COMPACT_ATOMS: atom_id res chain seq x y z
N MET A 1 4.22 -1.27 12.78
CA MET A 1 3.05 -0.50 12.29
C MET A 1 3.30 0.01 10.88
N ILE A 2 2.29 0.04 10.07
CA ILE A 2 2.36 0.56 8.70
C ILE A 2 1.92 2.01 8.68
N ASP A 3 2.74 2.88 8.09
CA ASP A 3 2.37 4.26 7.84
C ASP A 3 1.79 4.37 6.44
N LEU A 4 0.52 4.76 6.34
CA LEU A 4 -0.16 4.94 5.06
C LEU A 4 -0.24 6.42 4.72
N TYR A 5 0.44 6.83 3.67
CA TYR A 5 0.34 8.18 3.11
C TYR A 5 -0.90 8.23 2.22
N TYR A 6 -1.90 9.00 2.65
CA TYR A 6 -3.27 8.86 2.18
C TYR A 6 -3.89 10.19 1.80
N ALA A 7 -4.68 10.17 0.73
CA ALA A 7 -5.70 11.16 0.46
C ALA A 7 -6.98 10.42 0.05
N PRO A 8 -8.18 11.02 0.21
CA PRO A 8 -9.45 10.33 -0.05
C PRO A 8 -9.68 10.13 -1.55
N THR A 9 -8.98 9.19 -2.12
CA THR A 9 -9.06 8.80 -3.53
C THR A 9 -9.46 7.34 -3.63
N PRO A 10 -9.97 6.87 -4.79
CA PRO A 10 -10.30 5.44 -4.95
C PRO A 10 -9.13 4.51 -4.64
N ASN A 11 -7.92 4.86 -5.07
CA ASN A 11 -6.75 4.04 -4.80
C ASN A 11 -6.37 4.02 -3.32
N GLY A 12 -6.52 5.15 -2.63
CA GLY A 12 -6.32 5.22 -1.18
C GLY A 12 -7.32 4.34 -0.43
N HIS A 13 -8.58 4.38 -0.83
CA HIS A 13 -9.63 3.55 -0.22
C HIS A 13 -9.37 2.06 -0.38
N LYS A 14 -8.82 1.63 -1.51
CA LYS A 14 -8.46 0.21 -1.71
C LYS A 14 -7.49 -0.27 -0.64
N ILE A 15 -6.50 0.56 -0.31
CA ILE A 15 -5.49 0.19 0.68
C ILE A 15 -6.09 0.17 2.09
N THR A 16 -6.91 1.16 2.46
CA THR A 16 -7.54 1.16 3.78
C THR A 16 -8.46 -0.03 3.96
N LEU A 17 -9.23 -0.39 2.94
CA LEU A 17 -10.08 -1.57 3.00
C LEU A 17 -9.27 -2.84 3.24
N PHE A 18 -8.13 -2.99 2.54
CA PHE A 18 -7.28 -4.16 2.73
C PHE A 18 -6.70 -4.21 4.14
N LEU A 19 -6.20 -3.09 4.64
CA LEU A 19 -5.62 -3.02 5.98
C LEU A 19 -6.64 -3.38 7.06
N GLU A 20 -7.89 -2.91 6.91
CA GLU A 20 -8.96 -3.25 7.83
C GLU A 20 -9.34 -4.74 7.76
N GLU A 21 -9.49 -5.28 6.55
CA GLU A 21 -9.82 -6.70 6.36
C GLU A 21 -8.73 -7.63 6.89
N ALA A 22 -7.48 -7.24 6.73
CA ALA A 22 -6.33 -8.02 7.20
C ALA A 22 -6.04 -7.81 8.69
N GLU A 23 -6.75 -6.89 9.34
CA GLU A 23 -6.56 -6.56 10.75
C GLU A 23 -5.14 -6.11 11.07
N LEU A 24 -4.53 -5.38 10.15
CA LEU A 24 -3.20 -4.81 10.35
C LEU A 24 -3.28 -3.47 11.06
N ASP A 25 -2.33 -3.25 11.97
CA ASP A 25 -2.18 -1.94 12.59
C ASP A 25 -1.56 -0.98 11.59
N TYR A 26 -2.19 0.18 11.42
CA TYR A 26 -1.68 1.20 10.52
C TYR A 26 -2.01 2.60 11.04
N ARG A 27 -1.26 3.57 10.53
CA ARG A 27 -1.45 4.98 10.84
C ARG A 27 -1.60 5.74 9.54
N ILE A 28 -2.63 6.59 9.47
CA ILE A 28 -2.84 7.44 8.30
C ILE A 28 -2.02 8.72 8.45
N ILE A 29 -1.22 9.02 7.44
CA ILE A 29 -0.52 10.28 7.30
C ILE A 29 -1.13 11.00 6.12
N ARG A 30 -1.88 12.06 6.39
CA ARG A 30 -2.63 12.75 5.36
C ARG A 30 -1.72 13.50 4.42
N VAL A 31 -1.95 13.32 3.11
CA VAL A 31 -1.32 14.09 2.04
C VAL A 31 -2.38 14.99 1.45
N ASP A 32 -2.26 16.30 1.64
CA ASP A 32 -3.21 17.26 1.09
C ASP A 32 -2.79 17.66 -0.31
N ILE A 33 -3.44 17.04 -1.30
CA ILE A 33 -3.11 17.24 -2.71
C ILE A 33 -3.37 18.68 -3.12
N SER A 34 -4.39 19.31 -2.57
CA SER A 34 -4.74 20.70 -2.89
C SER A 34 -3.69 21.70 -2.43
N LYS A 35 -2.89 21.33 -1.43
CA LYS A 35 -1.80 22.16 -0.91
C LYS A 35 -0.43 21.78 -1.45
N GLY A 36 -0.36 20.80 -2.35
CA GLY A 36 0.91 20.37 -2.93
C GLY A 36 1.76 19.50 -2.02
N ASP A 37 1.18 18.86 -1.01
CA ASP A 37 1.92 17.98 -0.09
C ASP A 37 2.63 16.85 -0.83
N GLN A 38 2.11 16.39 -1.97
CA GLN A 38 2.71 15.34 -2.78
C GLN A 38 4.06 15.76 -3.38
N PHE A 39 4.36 17.04 -3.40
CA PHE A 39 5.63 17.57 -3.93
C PHE A 39 6.66 17.86 -2.83
N ARG A 40 6.31 17.65 -1.57
CA ARG A 40 7.25 17.88 -0.48
C ARG A 40 8.38 16.84 -0.50
N PRO A 41 9.62 17.23 -0.18
CA PRO A 41 10.77 16.32 -0.24
C PRO A 41 10.57 15.03 0.55
N VAL A 42 9.94 15.11 1.71
CA VAL A 42 9.66 13.93 2.55
C VAL A 42 8.81 12.92 1.80
N PHE A 43 7.78 13.39 1.11
CA PHE A 43 6.91 12.49 0.34
C PHE A 43 7.59 12.00 -0.94
N LEU A 44 8.32 12.87 -1.64
CA LEU A 44 9.02 12.48 -2.88
C LEU A 44 10.08 11.41 -2.62
N ALA A 45 10.66 11.37 -1.43
CA ALA A 45 11.60 10.32 -1.07
C ALA A 45 10.92 8.94 -1.01
N ILE A 46 9.61 8.90 -0.77
CA ILE A 46 8.81 7.67 -0.67
C ILE A 46 8.16 7.35 -2.01
N SER A 47 7.63 8.36 -2.68
CA SER A 47 6.94 8.22 -3.96
C SER A 47 7.49 9.24 -4.96
N PRO A 48 8.54 8.88 -5.71
CA PRO A 48 9.21 9.80 -6.63
C PRO A 48 8.29 10.41 -7.70
N ASN A 49 7.23 9.71 -8.05
CA ASN A 49 6.24 10.18 -9.04
C ASN A 49 5.13 11.02 -8.41
N ASN A 50 5.29 11.46 -7.16
CA ASN A 50 4.34 12.28 -6.40
C ASN A 50 2.92 11.72 -6.37
N LYS A 51 2.77 10.41 -6.41
CA LYS A 51 1.46 9.75 -6.41
C LYS A 51 1.15 9.08 -5.08
N ILE A 52 -0.11 9.08 -4.74
CA ILE A 52 -0.64 8.36 -3.60
C ILE A 52 -1.48 7.17 -4.11
N PRO A 53 -1.62 6.10 -3.32
CA PRO A 53 -1.07 5.89 -1.98
C PRO A 53 0.40 5.51 -1.97
N ALA A 54 1.02 5.66 -0.81
CA ALA A 54 2.35 5.14 -0.51
C ALA A 54 2.36 4.63 0.92
N ILE A 55 3.20 3.66 1.23
CA ILE A 55 3.32 3.14 2.59
C ILE A 55 4.77 3.09 3.04
N ILE A 56 4.97 3.11 4.36
CA ILE A 56 6.21 2.68 5.00
C ILE A 56 5.83 1.55 5.96
N ASP A 57 6.39 0.37 5.75
CA ASP A 57 6.28 -0.72 6.71
C ASP A 57 7.45 -0.62 7.68
N ASN A 58 7.17 -0.29 8.92
CA ASN A 58 8.20 -0.09 9.94
C ASN A 58 8.71 -1.41 10.52
N LEU A 59 8.04 -2.53 10.24
CA LEU A 59 8.43 -3.86 10.70
C LEU A 59 8.33 -4.86 9.55
N PRO A 60 9.20 -4.74 8.53
CA PRO A 60 9.16 -5.69 7.42
C PRO A 60 9.53 -7.11 7.87
N SER A 61 9.03 -8.10 7.13
CA SER A 61 9.18 -9.51 7.50
C SER A 61 10.62 -10.00 7.54
N ASP A 62 11.53 -9.32 6.84
CA ASP A 62 12.96 -9.65 6.85
C ASP A 62 13.70 -9.13 8.08
N GLY A 63 13.02 -8.39 8.95
CA GLY A 63 13.63 -7.79 10.15
C GLY A 63 14.55 -6.63 9.85
N GLY A 64 14.58 -6.14 8.61
CA GLY A 64 15.45 -5.07 8.19
C GLY A 64 14.92 -3.67 8.50
N LYS A 65 15.46 -2.70 7.81
CA LYS A 65 15.06 -1.30 7.94
C LYS A 65 13.63 -1.10 7.44
N PRO A 66 12.95 -0.01 7.88
CA PRO A 66 11.63 0.32 7.32
C PRO A 66 11.64 0.30 5.79
N LEU A 67 10.61 -0.30 5.23
CA LEU A 67 10.48 -0.47 3.78
C LEU A 67 9.39 0.44 3.25
N SER A 68 9.74 1.30 2.29
CA SER A 68 8.77 2.18 1.63
C SER A 68 8.37 1.63 0.26
N LEU A 69 7.08 1.75 -0.07
CA LEU A 69 6.52 1.28 -1.32
C LEU A 69 5.53 2.30 -1.86
N PHE A 70 5.46 2.40 -3.17
CA PHE A 70 4.43 3.16 -3.86
C PHE A 70 3.78 2.26 -4.92
N GLU A 71 2.77 2.75 -5.64
CA GLU A 71 1.90 1.99 -6.55
C GLU A 71 0.91 1.11 -5.78
N SER A 72 -0.38 1.38 -5.96
CA SER A 72 -1.43 0.67 -5.22
C SER A 72 -1.41 -0.83 -5.44
N GLY A 73 -1.15 -1.29 -6.67
CA GLY A 73 -1.05 -2.72 -6.98
C GLY A 73 0.08 -3.40 -6.24
N GLU A 74 1.25 -2.77 -6.20
CA GLU A 74 2.40 -3.31 -5.48
C GLU A 74 2.16 -3.32 -3.97
N ILE A 75 1.56 -2.26 -3.43
CA ILE A 75 1.22 -2.20 -2.01
C ILE A 75 0.27 -3.34 -1.64
N LEU A 76 -0.77 -3.56 -2.43
CA LEU A 76 -1.72 -4.64 -2.17
C LEU A 76 -1.05 -6.01 -2.23
N LEU A 77 -0.19 -6.24 -3.21
CA LEU A 77 0.56 -7.49 -3.32
C LEU A 77 1.47 -7.70 -2.12
N TYR A 78 2.22 -6.67 -1.73
CA TYR A 78 3.11 -6.73 -0.59
C TYR A 78 2.35 -7.10 0.69
N LEU A 79 1.23 -6.41 0.95
CA LEU A 79 0.43 -6.66 2.14
C LEU A 79 -0.19 -8.06 2.13
N ALA A 80 -0.63 -8.54 0.97
CA ALA A 80 -1.16 -9.88 0.82
C ALA A 80 -0.10 -10.94 1.13
N GLU A 81 1.11 -10.76 0.63
CA GLU A 81 2.22 -11.68 0.91
C GLU A 81 2.64 -11.65 2.38
N LYS A 82 2.73 -10.45 2.96
CA LYS A 82 3.11 -10.27 4.36
C LYS A 82 2.13 -10.98 5.30
N THR A 83 0.85 -10.87 5.04
CA THR A 83 -0.19 -11.41 5.92
C THR A 83 -0.60 -12.83 5.59
N GLY A 84 -0.34 -13.29 4.37
CA GLY A 84 -0.87 -14.53 3.84
C GLY A 84 -2.39 -14.51 3.66
N LYS A 85 -3.01 -13.35 3.86
CA LYS A 85 -4.46 -13.18 3.72
C LYS A 85 -4.79 -12.73 2.30
N LEU A 86 -5.94 -13.17 1.81
CA LEU A 86 -6.47 -12.81 0.50
C LEU A 86 -5.56 -13.22 -0.67
N LEU A 87 -4.53 -14.01 -0.39
CA LEU A 87 -3.62 -14.51 -1.42
C LEU A 87 -3.29 -15.97 -1.09
N SER A 88 -3.88 -16.87 -1.88
CA SER A 88 -3.70 -18.30 -1.70
C SER A 88 -2.30 -18.77 -2.11
N GLY A 89 -1.79 -19.81 -1.44
CA GLY A 89 -0.59 -20.50 -1.88
C GLY A 89 -0.83 -21.43 -3.09
N GLU A 90 -2.09 -21.73 -3.42
CA GLU A 90 -2.43 -22.55 -4.54
C GLU A 90 -2.27 -21.75 -5.84
N LEU A 91 -1.64 -22.35 -6.85
CA LEU A 91 -1.22 -21.65 -8.06
C LEU A 91 -2.36 -20.93 -8.79
N ARG A 92 -3.47 -21.62 -9.03
CA ARG A 92 -4.56 -21.08 -9.85
C ARG A 92 -5.32 -19.98 -9.11
N GLU A 93 -5.61 -20.19 -7.84
CA GLU A 93 -6.29 -19.20 -7.01
C GLU A 93 -5.43 -17.95 -6.81
N ARG A 94 -4.13 -18.15 -6.59
CA ARG A 94 -3.19 -17.05 -6.41
C ARG A 94 -3.17 -16.12 -7.63
N HIS A 95 -3.03 -16.68 -8.81
CA HIS A 95 -2.98 -15.88 -10.03
C HIS A 95 -4.33 -15.27 -10.39
N HIS A 96 -5.41 -15.93 -10.06
CA HIS A 96 -6.74 -15.35 -10.21
C HIS A 96 -6.88 -14.09 -9.34
N THR A 97 -6.44 -14.17 -8.07
CA THR A 97 -6.46 -13.03 -7.16
C THR A 97 -5.57 -11.90 -7.65
N LEU A 98 -4.34 -12.21 -8.09
CA LEU A 98 -3.41 -11.21 -8.62
C LEU A 98 -3.98 -10.50 -9.84
N GLN A 99 -4.63 -11.23 -10.73
CA GLN A 99 -5.27 -10.65 -11.90
C GLN A 99 -6.29 -9.57 -11.51
N TRP A 100 -7.11 -9.82 -10.50
CA TRP A 100 -8.08 -8.86 -10.00
C TRP A 100 -7.43 -7.67 -9.32
N LEU A 101 -6.38 -7.90 -8.52
CA LEU A 101 -5.65 -6.81 -7.86
C LEU A 101 -5.07 -5.83 -8.86
N PHE A 102 -4.43 -6.33 -9.90
CA PHE A 102 -3.84 -5.48 -10.93
C PHE A 102 -4.90 -4.79 -11.78
N TRP A 103 -5.99 -5.47 -12.07
CA TRP A 103 -7.10 -4.85 -12.79
C TRP A 103 -7.71 -3.68 -12.01
N GLN A 104 -7.90 -3.84 -10.71
CA GLN A 104 -8.46 -2.78 -9.86
C GLN A 104 -7.54 -1.58 -9.71
N SER A 105 -6.24 -1.79 -9.80
CA SER A 105 -5.26 -0.70 -9.59
C SER A 105 -4.90 0.05 -10.87
N SER A 106 -5.38 -0.40 -12.00
CA SER A 106 -5.13 0.27 -13.30
C SER A 106 -6.07 1.44 -13.58
#